data_0d3d7e65ab13e56ff393d7a1bf55911a
#
_entry.id   0d3d7e65ab13e56ff393d7a1bf55911a
#
_cell.length_a   1.000
_cell.length_b   1.000
_cell.length_c   1.000
_cell.angle_alpha   90.00
_cell.angle_beta   90.00
_cell.angle_gamma   90.00
#
_symmetry.space_group_name_H-M   'P 1'
#
loop_
_entity.id
_entity.type
_entity.pdbx_description
1 polymer ?
#
loop_
_entity_poly.entity_id
_entity_poly.type
_entity_poly.pdbx_seq_one_letter_code
_entity_poly.pdbx_strand_id
1 'polypeptide(L)'
;MYKRQGYDCPPDAKSYEVFNYYTDQMMTIPLDPTMTAKENAQKYFERYNKLKRTFEALSTLTVETENELAHLESIMTSIDIAASDVDLDEIRRELGESGYIKSHGPKGRKDNRRKCVPYHYLSSDGFDIYVGKNNYQNEELTFKFAQGNDIWMHAKKTPGSHVIIQTNGREVPDRTYEEAGSLAVYYSKAKTAPKAEVDYIERKFVKKPAGAKPGFVIYHTNYSLVASPDISSLKLISGGE
;
A
#
# COMPACT_ATOMS: atom_id res chain seq x y z
N MET A 1 13.27 39.15 1.66
CA MET A 1 13.01 40.07 0.54
C MET A 1 11.85 41.02 0.81
N TYR A 2 10.72 40.57 1.34
CA TYR A 2 9.55 41.42 1.63
C TYR A 2 9.74 42.54 2.67
N LYS A 3 10.70 42.48 3.55
CA LYS A 3 10.98 43.50 4.57
C LYS A 3 11.49 44.84 4.01
N ARG A 4 12.04 44.89 2.80
CA ARG A 4 12.60 46.12 2.20
C ARG A 4 11.58 46.94 1.39
N GLN A 5 10.55 46.29 0.82
CA GLN A 5 9.56 46.96 -0.04
C GLN A 5 8.43 47.65 0.72
N GLY A 6 8.29 47.42 2.03
CA GLY A 6 7.23 48.05 2.84
C GLY A 6 7.56 49.44 3.42
N TYR A 7 8.76 49.96 3.16
CA TYR A 7 9.15 51.27 3.69
C TYR A 7 8.44 52.45 2.98
N ASP A 8 7.97 52.23 1.75
CA ASP A 8 7.26 53.25 0.96
C ASP A 8 5.74 53.12 1.08
N CYS A 9 5.24 52.29 1.96
CA CYS A 9 3.81 52.10 2.16
C CYS A 9 3.23 53.30 2.99
N PRO A 10 2.25 54.02 2.44
CA PRO A 10 1.64 55.12 3.18
C PRO A 10 1.01 54.65 4.50
N PRO A 11 1.06 55.48 5.57
CA PRO A 11 0.27 55.20 6.77
C PRO A 11 -1.21 55.16 6.41
N ASP A 12 -1.98 54.29 7.08
CA ASP A 12 -3.42 54.07 6.87
C ASP A 12 -3.82 53.50 5.49
N ALA A 13 -2.87 52.96 4.71
CA ALA A 13 -3.17 52.34 3.43
C ALA A 13 -4.02 51.06 3.62
N LYS A 14 -5.09 50.93 2.81
CA LYS A 14 -5.94 49.72 2.78
C LYS A 14 -5.41 48.62 1.89
N SER A 15 -4.48 48.94 1.00
CA SER A 15 -3.81 48.00 0.11
C SER A 15 -2.47 48.56 -0.34
N TYR A 16 -1.59 47.66 -0.79
CA TYR A 16 -0.30 48.03 -1.34
C TYR A 16 -0.02 47.18 -2.60
N GLU A 17 0.40 47.84 -3.67
CA GLU A 17 0.76 47.13 -4.93
C GLU A 17 2.24 46.81 -4.95
N VAL A 18 2.54 45.56 -5.24
CA VAL A 18 3.91 45.06 -5.33
C VAL A 18 4.08 44.18 -6.57
N PHE A 19 5.29 44.23 -7.13
CA PHE A 19 5.65 43.35 -8.23
C PHE A 19 5.98 41.95 -7.69
N ASN A 20 5.28 40.94 -8.17
CA ASN A 20 5.52 39.55 -7.80
C ASN A 20 6.54 38.92 -8.78
N TYR A 21 7.76 38.76 -8.35
CA TYR A 21 8.85 38.20 -9.15
C TYR A 21 8.71 36.72 -9.52
N TYR A 22 7.77 36.00 -8.89
CA TYR A 22 7.50 34.60 -9.21
C TYR A 22 6.50 34.43 -10.34
N THR A 23 5.55 35.35 -10.48
CA THR A 23 4.49 35.31 -11.50
C THR A 23 4.68 36.35 -12.58
N ASP A 24 5.70 37.23 -12.43
CA ASP A 24 6.00 38.36 -13.31
C ASP A 24 4.80 39.32 -13.49
N GLN A 25 4.04 39.53 -12.43
CA GLN A 25 2.80 40.34 -12.42
C GLN A 25 2.73 41.28 -11.22
N MET A 26 2.01 42.39 -11.38
CA MET A 26 1.62 43.23 -10.25
C MET A 26 0.60 42.53 -9.39
N MET A 27 0.76 42.61 -8.07
CA MET A 27 -0.14 42.04 -7.07
C MET A 27 -0.53 43.09 -6.05
N THR A 28 -1.82 43.15 -5.77
CA THR A 28 -2.37 44.01 -4.72
C THR A 28 -2.50 43.26 -3.42
N ILE A 29 -1.80 43.69 -2.37
CA ILE A 29 -1.84 43.10 -1.04
C ILE A 29 -2.80 43.94 -0.18
N PRO A 30 -3.91 43.37 0.33
CA PRO A 30 -4.78 44.09 1.27
C PRO A 30 -4.07 44.29 2.60
N LEU A 31 -4.23 45.47 3.18
CA LEU A 31 -3.63 45.87 4.44
C LEU A 31 -4.69 46.28 5.46
N ASP A 32 -4.39 46.06 6.72
CA ASP A 32 -5.16 46.59 7.84
C ASP A 32 -4.70 48.02 8.12
N PRO A 33 -5.56 49.05 7.88
CA PRO A 33 -5.16 50.46 8.04
C PRO A 33 -4.89 50.86 9.49
N THR A 34 -5.29 50.04 10.47
CA THR A 34 -4.99 50.25 11.89
C THR A 34 -3.60 49.77 12.30
N MET A 35 -2.90 49.10 11.40
CA MET A 35 -1.59 48.51 11.62
C MET A 35 -0.53 49.16 10.73
N THR A 36 0.68 49.24 11.25
CA THR A 36 1.83 49.67 10.45
C THR A 36 2.15 48.65 9.35
N ALA A 37 2.88 49.04 8.32
CA ALA A 37 3.32 48.16 7.26
C ALA A 37 4.10 46.94 7.81
N LYS A 38 4.90 47.14 8.86
CA LYS A 38 5.64 46.11 9.54
C LYS A 38 4.71 45.10 10.25
N GLU A 39 3.70 45.56 10.95
CA GLU A 39 2.73 44.70 11.65
C GLU A 39 1.88 43.90 10.64
N ASN A 40 1.43 44.55 9.55
CA ASN A 40 0.76 43.86 8.46
C ASN A 40 1.66 42.74 7.86
N ALA A 41 2.92 43.02 7.56
CA ALA A 41 3.86 42.06 7.05
C ALA A 41 4.09 40.89 8.04
N GLN A 42 4.18 41.21 9.35
CA GLN A 42 4.31 40.18 10.38
C GLN A 42 3.06 39.27 10.46
N LYS A 43 1.85 39.84 10.40
CA LYS A 43 0.57 39.11 10.38
C LYS A 43 0.49 38.17 9.19
N TYR A 44 0.90 38.60 7.99
CA TYR A 44 0.97 37.76 6.80
C TYR A 44 1.99 36.65 6.96
N PHE A 45 3.15 36.95 7.54
CA PHE A 45 4.20 35.94 7.76
C PHE A 45 3.79 34.88 8.79
N GLU A 46 3.14 35.27 9.86
CA GLU A 46 2.58 34.36 10.86
C GLU A 46 1.51 33.46 10.25
N ARG A 47 0.60 34.01 9.43
CA ARG A 47 -0.40 33.25 8.69
C ARG A 47 0.25 32.25 7.72
N TYR A 48 1.26 32.68 6.96
CA TYR A 48 2.01 31.81 6.08
C TYR A 48 2.66 30.64 6.84
N ASN A 49 3.35 30.94 7.93
CA ASN A 49 4.00 29.90 8.74
C ASN A 49 2.98 28.91 9.34
N LYS A 50 1.83 29.42 9.81
CA LYS A 50 0.74 28.56 10.28
C LYS A 50 0.24 27.63 9.18
N LEU A 51 -0.07 28.17 8.01
CA LEU A 51 -0.55 27.39 6.86
C LEU A 51 0.48 26.37 6.39
N LYS A 52 1.76 26.77 6.34
CA LYS A 52 2.86 25.87 5.97
C LYS A 52 2.96 24.68 6.92
N ARG A 53 2.99 24.92 8.24
CA ARG A 53 3.03 23.86 9.24
C ARG A 53 1.79 22.94 9.16
N THR A 54 0.61 23.53 8.96
CA THR A 54 -0.63 22.78 8.80
C THR A 54 -0.58 21.90 7.57
N PHE A 55 -0.10 22.42 6.44
CA PHE A 55 0.05 21.65 5.21
C PHE A 55 1.03 20.48 5.38
N GLU A 56 2.20 20.73 5.97
CA GLU A 56 3.19 19.69 6.24
C GLU A 56 2.63 18.58 7.16
N ALA A 57 1.95 18.97 8.24
CA ALA A 57 1.33 18.01 9.16
C ALA A 57 0.20 17.20 8.51
N LEU A 58 -0.67 17.87 7.74
CA LEU A 58 -1.75 17.19 7.03
C LEU A 58 -1.22 16.25 5.95
N SER A 59 -0.20 16.65 5.20
CA SER A 59 0.41 15.78 4.18
C SER A 59 0.94 14.48 4.79
N THR A 60 1.63 14.58 5.92
CA THR A 60 2.12 13.39 6.65
C THR A 60 0.97 12.52 7.15
N LEU A 61 -0.01 13.13 7.82
CA LEU A 61 -1.16 12.41 8.37
C LEU A 61 -2.01 11.72 7.29
N THR A 62 -2.15 12.36 6.12
CA THR A 62 -2.88 11.76 4.99
C THR A 62 -2.20 10.47 4.53
N VAL A 63 -0.88 10.49 4.33
CA VAL A 63 -0.13 9.30 3.91
C VAL A 63 -0.21 8.18 4.98
N GLU A 64 -0.09 8.53 6.25
CA GLU A 64 -0.22 7.57 7.35
C GLU A 64 -1.61 6.92 7.36
N THR A 65 -2.67 7.72 7.22
CA THR A 65 -4.06 7.23 7.22
C THR A 65 -4.36 6.38 5.99
N GLU A 66 -3.87 6.75 4.81
CA GLU A 66 -4.01 5.96 3.59
C GLU A 66 -3.32 4.59 3.71
N ASN A 67 -2.12 4.54 4.29
CA ASN A 67 -1.41 3.30 4.55
C ASN A 67 -2.14 2.41 5.58
N GLU A 68 -2.72 3.01 6.60
CA GLU A 68 -3.51 2.29 7.59
C GLU A 68 -4.80 1.73 6.99
N LEU A 69 -5.49 2.51 6.16
CA LEU A 69 -6.68 2.07 5.44
C LEU A 69 -6.36 0.89 4.51
N ALA A 70 -5.29 1.00 3.71
CA ALA A 70 -4.86 -0.08 2.82
C ALA A 70 -4.53 -1.37 3.59
N HIS A 71 -3.91 -1.26 4.76
CA HIS A 71 -3.64 -2.41 5.62
C HIS A 71 -4.92 -3.04 6.17
N LEU A 72 -5.88 -2.26 6.65
CA LEU A 72 -7.17 -2.77 7.12
C LEU A 72 -7.96 -3.44 5.99
N GLU A 73 -7.96 -2.86 4.79
CA GLU A 73 -8.58 -3.48 3.61
C GLU A 73 -7.92 -4.82 3.23
N SER A 74 -6.59 -4.93 3.38
CA SER A 74 -5.90 -6.21 3.15
C SER A 74 -6.29 -7.28 4.18
N ILE A 75 -6.45 -6.88 5.45
CA ILE A 75 -6.94 -7.78 6.51
C ILE A 75 -8.39 -8.21 6.24
N MET A 76 -9.27 -7.31 5.81
CA MET A 76 -10.63 -7.65 5.40
C MET A 76 -10.64 -8.72 4.29
N THR A 77 -9.81 -8.52 3.27
CA THR A 77 -9.66 -9.49 2.19
C THR A 77 -9.13 -10.84 2.70
N SER A 78 -8.19 -10.83 3.66
CA SER A 78 -7.68 -12.07 4.29
C SER A 78 -8.77 -12.82 5.05
N ILE A 79 -9.72 -12.11 5.69
CA ILE A 79 -10.89 -12.73 6.35
C ILE A 79 -11.77 -13.44 5.31
N ASP A 80 -12.01 -12.82 4.15
CA ASP A 80 -12.81 -13.39 3.06
C ASP A 80 -12.13 -14.62 2.40
N ILE A 81 -10.80 -14.71 2.52
CA ILE A 81 -9.98 -15.82 1.97
C ILE A 81 -9.84 -16.95 2.97
N ALA A 82 -9.95 -16.69 4.27
CA ALA A 82 -9.76 -17.66 5.33
C ALA A 82 -10.69 -18.87 5.16
N ALA A 83 -10.13 -20.10 5.23
CA ALA A 83 -10.86 -21.34 5.09
C ALA A 83 -10.96 -22.12 6.41
N SER A 84 -10.20 -21.74 7.44
CA SER A 84 -10.09 -22.48 8.70
C SER A 84 -9.96 -21.53 9.91
N ASP A 85 -10.24 -22.07 11.10
CA ASP A 85 -10.02 -21.34 12.36
C ASP A 85 -8.54 -20.97 12.56
N VAL A 86 -7.63 -21.76 12.03
CA VAL A 86 -6.18 -21.47 12.10
C VAL A 86 -5.84 -20.22 11.28
N ASP A 87 -6.47 -20.04 10.12
CA ASP A 87 -6.31 -18.84 9.29
C ASP A 87 -6.82 -17.60 10.04
N LEU A 88 -7.98 -17.71 10.68
CA LEU A 88 -8.58 -16.62 11.49
C LEU A 88 -7.72 -16.28 12.73
N ASP A 89 -7.10 -17.27 13.37
CA ASP A 89 -6.20 -17.04 14.49
C ASP A 89 -4.94 -16.26 14.07
N GLU A 90 -4.39 -16.51 12.88
CA GLU A 90 -3.27 -15.73 12.35
C GLU A 90 -3.68 -14.28 12.06
N ILE A 91 -4.85 -14.07 11.45
CA ILE A 91 -5.40 -12.73 11.21
C ILE A 91 -5.64 -11.99 12.55
N ARG A 92 -6.18 -12.68 13.56
CA ARG A 92 -6.38 -12.11 14.88
C ARG A 92 -5.05 -11.70 15.53
N ARG A 93 -4.00 -12.48 15.33
CA ARG A 93 -2.66 -12.13 15.80
C ARG A 93 -2.15 -10.87 15.12
N GLU A 94 -2.31 -10.75 13.80
CA GLU A 94 -1.93 -9.57 13.03
C GLU A 94 -2.63 -8.31 13.54
N LEU A 95 -3.94 -8.38 13.77
CA LEU A 95 -4.73 -7.30 14.36
C LEU A 95 -4.22 -6.90 15.76
N GLY A 96 -3.85 -7.89 16.58
CA GLY A 96 -3.29 -7.66 17.92
C GLY A 96 -1.91 -7.02 17.90
N GLU A 97 -1.00 -7.51 17.05
CA GLU A 97 0.36 -6.97 16.88
C GLU A 97 0.35 -5.58 16.24
N SER A 98 -0.62 -5.30 15.37
CA SER A 98 -0.85 -3.99 14.77
C SER A 98 -1.58 -3.00 15.71
N GLY A 99 -2.03 -3.45 16.89
CA GLY A 99 -2.68 -2.61 17.89
C GLY A 99 -4.18 -2.32 17.66
N TYR A 100 -4.82 -2.94 16.67
CA TYR A 100 -6.24 -2.74 16.39
C TYR A 100 -7.16 -3.43 17.40
N ILE A 101 -6.72 -4.54 17.97
CA ILE A 101 -7.45 -5.25 19.03
C ILE A 101 -6.54 -5.51 20.23
N LYS A 102 -7.16 -5.65 21.41
CA LYS A 102 -6.41 -6.02 22.63
C LYS A 102 -5.97 -7.48 22.54
N SER A 103 -4.67 -7.74 22.64
CA SER A 103 -4.14 -9.09 22.74
C SER A 103 -4.46 -9.68 24.13
N HIS A 104 -5.25 -10.74 24.19
CA HIS A 104 -5.66 -11.42 25.43
C HIS A 104 -4.79 -12.65 25.75
N GLY A 105 -3.61 -12.78 25.16
CA GLY A 105 -2.70 -13.90 25.42
C GLY A 105 -1.60 -13.58 26.45
N PRO A 106 -1.17 -14.55 27.28
CA PRO A 106 -0.01 -14.35 28.14
C PRO A 106 1.24 -14.12 27.29
N LYS A 107 1.90 -12.98 27.52
CA LYS A 107 3.19 -12.66 26.90
C LYS A 107 4.20 -13.76 27.27
N GLY A 108 4.73 -14.48 26.30
CA GLY A 108 5.87 -15.39 26.51
C GLY A 108 5.63 -16.89 26.32
N ARG A 109 4.44 -17.36 25.97
CA ARG A 109 4.27 -18.75 25.53
C ARG A 109 4.82 -18.91 24.11
N LYS A 110 5.80 -19.81 23.90
CA LYS A 110 6.18 -20.29 22.56
C LYS A 110 4.91 -20.78 21.88
N ASP A 111 4.58 -20.18 20.76
CA ASP A 111 3.41 -20.54 19.99
C ASP A 111 3.64 -21.90 19.32
N ASN A 112 3.14 -22.95 19.98
CA ASN A 112 3.17 -24.33 19.48
C ASN A 112 1.95 -24.64 18.58
N ARG A 113 1.29 -23.59 18.06
CA ARG A 113 0.10 -23.71 17.22
C ARG A 113 0.49 -24.24 15.85
N ARG A 114 -0.46 -24.94 15.22
CA ARG A 114 -0.32 -25.35 13.84
C ARG A 114 -0.12 -24.09 12.99
N LYS A 115 0.94 -24.05 12.19
CA LYS A 115 1.13 -22.97 11.23
C LYS A 115 0.10 -23.12 10.12
N CYS A 116 -0.53 -22.04 9.76
CA CYS A 116 -1.37 -21.98 8.58
C CYS A 116 -0.54 -22.31 7.33
N VAL A 117 -1.07 -23.16 6.46
CA VAL A 117 -0.40 -23.58 5.22
C VAL A 117 -0.99 -22.77 4.06
N PRO A 118 -0.18 -22.16 3.18
CA PRO A 118 -0.67 -21.47 2.01
C PRO A 118 -1.44 -22.43 1.08
N TYR A 119 -2.29 -21.88 0.22
CA TYR A 119 -2.86 -22.69 -0.84
C TYR A 119 -1.76 -23.12 -1.80
N HIS A 120 -1.80 -24.38 -2.18
CA HIS A 120 -0.90 -24.96 -3.15
C HIS A 120 -1.70 -25.53 -4.32
N TYR A 121 -1.49 -24.98 -5.49
CA TYR A 121 -2.10 -25.40 -6.74
C TYR A 121 -1.06 -25.99 -7.69
N LEU A 122 -1.50 -26.83 -8.60
CA LEU A 122 -0.71 -27.31 -9.72
C LEU A 122 -1.29 -26.74 -11.02
N SER A 123 -0.44 -26.07 -11.80
CA SER A 123 -0.84 -25.59 -13.12
C SER A 123 -1.03 -26.73 -14.11
N SER A 124 -1.71 -26.45 -15.22
CA SER A 124 -1.88 -27.42 -16.32
C SER A 124 -0.56 -27.88 -16.92
N ASP A 125 0.49 -27.06 -16.82
CA ASP A 125 1.85 -27.35 -17.31
C ASP A 125 2.76 -27.98 -16.23
N GLY A 126 2.21 -28.35 -15.06
CA GLY A 126 2.92 -28.95 -13.96
C GLY A 126 3.87 -28.03 -13.19
N PHE A 127 3.51 -26.78 -13.03
CA PHE A 127 4.18 -25.83 -12.15
C PHE A 127 3.44 -25.72 -10.82
N ASP A 128 4.19 -25.70 -9.75
CA ASP A 128 3.66 -25.45 -8.42
C ASP A 128 3.37 -23.95 -8.25
N ILE A 129 2.14 -23.63 -7.81
CA ILE A 129 1.68 -22.27 -7.57
C ILE A 129 1.22 -22.16 -6.12
N TYR A 130 1.78 -21.21 -5.39
CA TYR A 130 1.46 -20.97 -3.99
C TYR A 130 0.75 -19.64 -3.82
N VAL A 131 -0.30 -19.63 -2.97
CA VAL A 131 -1.11 -18.44 -2.70
C VAL A 131 -1.18 -18.21 -1.20
N GLY A 132 -0.81 -17.02 -0.76
CA GLY A 132 -0.88 -16.64 0.65
C GLY A 132 -2.30 -16.29 1.08
N LYS A 133 -2.70 -16.71 2.27
CA LYS A 133 -4.04 -16.48 2.82
C LYS A 133 -4.16 -15.20 3.64
N ASN A 134 -3.04 -14.68 4.13
CA ASN A 134 -2.96 -13.47 4.95
C ASN A 134 -1.63 -12.75 4.73
N ASN A 135 -1.47 -11.58 5.32
CA ASN A 135 -0.29 -10.73 5.12
C ASN A 135 1.01 -11.38 5.62
N TYR A 136 0.97 -12.17 6.70
CA TYR A 136 2.16 -12.90 7.16
C TYR A 136 2.59 -13.97 6.17
N GLN A 137 1.64 -14.73 5.62
CA GLN A 137 1.94 -15.73 4.60
C GLN A 137 2.38 -15.09 3.29
N ASN A 138 1.76 -13.99 2.87
CA ASN A 138 2.20 -13.20 1.72
C ASN A 138 3.68 -12.81 1.86
N GLU A 139 4.07 -12.36 3.05
CA GLU A 139 5.46 -12.01 3.35
C GLU A 139 6.38 -13.24 3.38
N GLU A 140 5.95 -14.32 4.04
CA GLU A 140 6.74 -15.55 4.13
C GLU A 140 6.95 -16.19 2.75
N LEU A 141 5.90 -16.29 1.94
CA LEU A 141 5.99 -16.76 0.57
C LEU A 141 6.95 -15.92 -0.27
N THR A 142 6.83 -14.59 -0.20
CA THR A 142 7.62 -13.71 -1.03
C THR A 142 9.09 -13.66 -0.62
N PHE A 143 9.39 -13.59 0.69
CA PHE A 143 10.76 -13.27 1.15
C PHE A 143 11.52 -14.42 1.75
N LYS A 144 10.85 -15.53 2.13
CA LYS A 144 11.52 -16.70 2.72
C LYS A 144 11.41 -17.94 1.87
N PHE A 145 10.26 -18.13 1.20
CA PHE A 145 9.98 -19.33 0.43
C PHE A 145 10.44 -19.20 -1.03
N ALA A 146 9.98 -18.16 -1.73
CA ALA A 146 10.26 -17.94 -3.15
C ALA A 146 11.74 -17.66 -3.41
N GLN A 147 12.27 -18.28 -4.45
CA GLN A 147 13.62 -18.02 -4.97
C GLN A 147 13.64 -16.78 -5.85
N GLY A 148 14.85 -16.27 -6.16
CA GLY A 148 14.99 -15.03 -6.91
C GLY A 148 14.35 -15.04 -8.31
N ASN A 149 14.34 -16.20 -8.96
CA ASN A 149 13.81 -16.38 -10.33
C ASN A 149 12.34 -16.82 -10.35
N ASP A 150 11.73 -17.12 -9.20
CA ASP A 150 10.31 -17.42 -9.14
C ASP A 150 9.49 -16.18 -9.50
N ILE A 151 8.31 -16.40 -10.06
CA ILE A 151 7.43 -15.31 -10.47
C ILE A 151 6.49 -14.95 -9.33
N TRP A 152 6.55 -13.71 -8.92
CA TRP A 152 5.60 -13.11 -7.99
C TRP A 152 4.50 -12.41 -8.76
N MET A 153 3.25 -12.59 -8.32
CA MET A 153 2.06 -11.98 -8.93
C MET A 153 1.12 -11.43 -7.87
N HIS A 154 0.39 -10.36 -8.23
CA HIS A 154 -0.61 -9.73 -7.36
C HIS A 154 -1.64 -8.94 -8.17
N ALA A 155 -2.89 -8.93 -7.72
CA ALA A 155 -3.95 -8.09 -8.32
C ALA A 155 -3.58 -6.61 -8.21
N LYS A 156 -3.55 -5.92 -9.33
CA LYS A 156 -3.07 -4.54 -9.43
C LYS A 156 -3.97 -3.56 -8.69
N LYS A 157 -3.39 -2.72 -7.82
CA LYS A 157 -4.08 -1.69 -7.03
C LYS A 157 -5.28 -2.20 -6.21
N THR A 158 -5.29 -3.46 -5.86
CA THR A 158 -6.41 -4.12 -5.18
C THR A 158 -5.86 -5.00 -4.06
N PRO A 159 -6.39 -4.97 -2.84
CA PRO A 159 -5.99 -5.90 -1.79
C PRO A 159 -6.19 -7.35 -2.21
N GLY A 160 -5.21 -8.20 -1.92
CA GLY A 160 -5.25 -9.60 -2.33
C GLY A 160 -4.04 -10.40 -1.88
N SER A 161 -4.00 -11.64 -2.33
CA SER A 161 -2.92 -12.59 -2.05
C SER A 161 -1.71 -12.36 -2.93
N HIS A 162 -0.52 -12.63 -2.37
CA HIS A 162 0.65 -12.87 -3.19
C HIS A 162 0.57 -14.27 -3.77
N VAL A 163 0.80 -14.37 -5.06
CA VAL A 163 0.85 -15.63 -5.79
C VAL A 163 2.28 -15.85 -6.26
N ILE A 164 2.82 -17.05 -6.01
CA ILE A 164 4.19 -17.40 -6.39
C ILE A 164 4.13 -18.61 -7.34
N ILE A 165 4.65 -18.46 -8.54
CA ILE A 165 4.93 -19.58 -9.44
C ILE A 165 6.36 -20.04 -9.15
N GLN A 166 6.51 -21.28 -8.69
CA GLN A 166 7.82 -21.89 -8.46
C GLN A 166 8.39 -22.38 -9.79
N THR A 167 9.39 -21.67 -10.31
CA THR A 167 9.94 -21.95 -11.64
C THR A 167 10.86 -23.16 -11.67
N ASN A 168 11.58 -23.39 -10.57
CA ASN A 168 12.64 -24.44 -10.50
C ASN A 168 13.64 -24.32 -11.66
N GLY A 169 13.90 -23.11 -12.15
CA GLY A 169 14.81 -22.84 -13.26
C GLY A 169 14.25 -23.15 -14.65
N ARG A 170 12.95 -23.53 -14.75
CA ARG A 170 12.26 -23.76 -16.03
C ARG A 170 11.65 -22.47 -16.55
N GLU A 171 11.51 -22.34 -17.86
CA GLU A 171 10.72 -21.28 -18.48
C GLU A 171 9.22 -21.52 -18.21
N VAL A 172 8.52 -20.48 -17.79
CA VAL A 172 7.09 -20.55 -17.46
C VAL A 172 6.26 -20.30 -18.72
N PRO A 173 5.37 -21.23 -19.11
CA PRO A 173 4.49 -21.02 -20.26
C PRO A 173 3.41 -19.96 -19.99
N ASP A 174 2.94 -19.28 -21.06
CA ASP A 174 1.90 -18.26 -20.99
C ASP A 174 0.64 -18.75 -20.27
N ARG A 175 0.24 -19.99 -20.50
CA ARG A 175 -0.91 -20.60 -19.82
C ARG A 175 -0.76 -20.64 -18.31
N THR A 176 0.43 -20.97 -17.80
CA THR A 176 0.70 -20.96 -16.35
C THR A 176 0.63 -19.53 -15.78
N TYR A 177 1.06 -18.50 -16.54
CA TYR A 177 0.86 -17.11 -16.14
C TYR A 177 -0.63 -16.73 -16.07
N GLU A 178 -1.44 -17.15 -17.04
CA GLU A 178 -2.88 -16.92 -17.03
C GLU A 178 -3.56 -17.60 -15.84
N GLU A 179 -3.22 -18.84 -15.57
CA GLU A 179 -3.74 -19.63 -14.45
C GLU A 179 -3.37 -19.02 -13.10
N ALA A 180 -2.11 -18.62 -12.92
CA ALA A 180 -1.66 -17.94 -11.70
C ALA A 180 -2.28 -16.53 -11.57
N GLY A 181 -2.47 -15.83 -12.68
CA GLY A 181 -3.20 -14.56 -12.73
C GLY A 181 -4.65 -14.74 -12.28
N SER A 182 -5.31 -15.81 -12.70
CA SER A 182 -6.68 -16.14 -12.26
C SER A 182 -6.75 -16.38 -10.75
N LEU A 183 -5.75 -17.06 -10.17
CA LEU A 183 -5.63 -17.19 -8.71
C LEU A 183 -5.45 -15.84 -8.02
N ALA A 184 -4.60 -14.96 -8.56
CA ALA A 184 -4.40 -13.63 -7.97
C ALA A 184 -5.68 -12.79 -7.97
N VAL A 185 -6.51 -12.87 -9.02
CA VAL A 185 -7.82 -12.20 -9.05
C VAL A 185 -8.81 -12.88 -8.10
N TYR A 186 -8.88 -14.21 -8.11
CA TYR A 186 -9.81 -14.98 -7.26
C TYR A 186 -9.57 -14.73 -5.77
N TYR A 187 -8.30 -14.66 -5.34
CA TYR A 187 -7.89 -14.38 -3.96
C TYR A 187 -7.61 -12.89 -3.72
N SER A 188 -8.47 -12.02 -4.29
CA SER A 188 -8.41 -10.57 -4.09
C SER A 188 -9.81 -9.97 -3.95
N LYS A 189 -9.86 -8.70 -3.56
CA LYS A 189 -11.10 -7.91 -3.54
C LYS A 189 -11.75 -7.81 -4.94
N ALA A 190 -11.00 -8.08 -6.01
CA ALA A 190 -11.50 -8.08 -7.40
C ALA A 190 -12.19 -9.39 -7.81
N LYS A 191 -12.37 -10.36 -6.92
CA LYS A 191 -12.99 -11.67 -7.18
C LYS A 191 -14.35 -11.60 -7.91
N THR A 192 -15.13 -10.55 -7.67
CA THR A 192 -16.46 -10.37 -8.28
C THR A 192 -16.43 -9.66 -9.62
N ALA A 193 -15.29 -9.12 -10.02
CA ALA A 193 -15.11 -8.49 -11.32
C ALA A 193 -14.97 -9.55 -12.42
N PRO A 194 -15.49 -9.32 -13.64
CA PRO A 194 -15.35 -10.29 -14.73
C PRO A 194 -13.88 -10.49 -15.15
N LYS A 195 -13.07 -9.47 -15.03
CA LYS A 195 -11.62 -9.46 -15.28
C LYS A 195 -10.95 -8.37 -14.45
N ALA A 196 -9.68 -8.61 -14.07
CA ALA A 196 -8.85 -7.62 -13.40
C ALA A 196 -7.40 -7.67 -13.92
N GLU A 197 -6.69 -6.55 -13.78
CA GLU A 197 -5.25 -6.50 -14.07
C GLU A 197 -4.47 -7.16 -12.93
N VAL A 198 -3.46 -7.93 -13.29
CA VAL A 198 -2.52 -8.59 -12.37
C VAL A 198 -1.11 -8.19 -12.76
N ASP A 199 -0.38 -7.64 -11.81
CA ASP A 199 1.03 -7.33 -11.98
C ASP A 199 1.85 -8.59 -11.68
N TYR A 200 2.91 -8.82 -12.48
CA TYR A 200 3.84 -9.91 -12.25
C TYR A 200 5.28 -9.50 -12.54
N ILE A 201 6.20 -10.12 -11.81
CA ILE A 201 7.63 -9.84 -11.91
C ILE A 201 8.42 -10.97 -11.24
N GLU A 202 9.70 -11.13 -11.61
CA GLU A 202 10.58 -12.03 -10.87
C GLU A 202 10.74 -11.54 -9.42
N ARG A 203 10.64 -12.47 -8.47
CA ARG A 203 10.68 -12.19 -7.03
C ARG A 203 11.88 -11.33 -6.60
N LYS A 204 13.05 -11.47 -7.22
CA LYS A 204 14.27 -10.71 -6.90
C LYS A 204 14.08 -9.18 -6.97
N PHE A 205 13.10 -8.71 -7.75
CA PHE A 205 12.78 -7.29 -7.90
C PHE A 205 11.73 -6.78 -6.93
N VAL A 206 11.10 -7.67 -6.16
CA VAL A 206 10.14 -7.32 -5.10
C VAL A 206 10.89 -7.00 -3.82
N LYS A 207 10.63 -5.84 -3.22
CA LYS A 207 11.30 -5.35 -2.01
C LYS A 207 10.30 -5.00 -0.92
N LYS A 208 10.71 -5.16 0.33
CA LYS A 208 9.97 -4.66 1.49
C LYS A 208 10.60 -3.35 1.96
N PRO A 209 9.84 -2.23 2.04
CA PRO A 209 10.32 -1.01 2.66
C PRO A 209 10.61 -1.20 4.15
N ALA A 210 11.60 -0.48 4.67
CA ALA A 210 11.88 -0.52 6.11
C ALA A 210 10.67 -0.01 6.91
N GLY A 211 10.27 -0.76 7.95
CA GLY A 211 9.12 -0.43 8.80
C GLY A 211 7.75 -0.69 8.18
N ALA A 212 7.67 -1.24 6.97
CA ALA A 212 6.39 -1.56 6.35
C ALA A 212 5.65 -2.69 7.09
N LYS A 213 4.33 -2.64 7.08
CA LYS A 213 3.44 -3.67 7.61
C LYS A 213 3.68 -5.01 6.89
N PRO A 214 3.33 -6.16 7.51
CA PRO A 214 3.41 -7.46 6.84
C PRO A 214 2.66 -7.47 5.50
N GLY A 215 3.19 -8.17 4.50
CA GLY A 215 2.61 -8.27 3.18
C GLY A 215 2.76 -7.02 2.28
N PHE A 216 3.20 -5.88 2.83
CA PHE A 216 3.41 -4.69 2.01
C PHE A 216 4.74 -4.78 1.24
N VAL A 217 4.67 -4.57 -0.07
CA VAL A 217 5.83 -4.67 -0.97
C VAL A 217 5.86 -3.50 -1.94
N ILE A 218 7.06 -3.19 -2.44
CA ILE A 218 7.28 -2.29 -3.56
C ILE A 218 8.06 -3.01 -4.66
N TYR A 219 7.72 -2.68 -5.88
CA TYR A 219 8.41 -3.14 -7.08
C TYR A 219 8.38 -2.07 -8.16
N HIS A 220 9.32 -2.15 -9.07
CA HIS A 220 9.44 -1.24 -10.20
C HIS A 220 9.60 -2.09 -11.47
N THR A 221 9.13 -1.58 -12.60
CA THR A 221 9.32 -2.23 -13.90
C THR A 221 8.63 -3.61 -13.99
N ASN A 222 7.39 -3.70 -13.52
CA ASN A 222 6.57 -4.91 -13.62
C ASN A 222 5.94 -5.06 -15.01
N TYR A 223 5.53 -6.28 -15.31
CA TYR A 223 4.61 -6.60 -16.39
C TYR A 223 3.20 -6.73 -15.83
N SER A 224 2.18 -6.59 -16.69
CA SER A 224 0.78 -6.77 -16.29
C SER A 224 0.07 -7.65 -17.32
N LEU A 225 -0.84 -8.49 -16.83
CA LEU A 225 -1.77 -9.27 -17.64
C LEU A 225 -3.19 -9.04 -17.14
N VAL A 226 -4.18 -9.42 -17.94
CA VAL A 226 -5.59 -9.36 -17.56
C VAL A 226 -6.11 -10.78 -17.38
N ALA A 227 -6.58 -11.11 -16.18
CA ALA A 227 -7.11 -12.42 -15.85
C ALA A 227 -8.57 -12.34 -15.35
N SER A 228 -9.29 -13.46 -15.48
CA SER A 228 -10.61 -13.67 -14.89
C SER A 228 -10.46 -14.44 -13.57
N PRO A 229 -11.42 -14.36 -12.64
CA PRO A 229 -11.38 -15.11 -11.37
C PRO A 229 -11.77 -16.60 -11.52
N ASP A 230 -11.75 -17.14 -12.72
CA ASP A 230 -12.08 -18.56 -12.97
C ASP A 230 -10.87 -19.46 -12.70
N ILE A 231 -11.00 -20.26 -11.66
CA ILE A 231 -9.99 -21.23 -11.22
C ILE A 231 -10.44 -22.68 -11.38
N SER A 232 -11.53 -22.93 -12.12
CA SER A 232 -12.16 -24.27 -12.25
C SER A 232 -11.25 -25.31 -12.88
N SER A 233 -10.28 -24.89 -13.71
CA SER A 233 -9.29 -25.77 -14.34
C SER A 233 -8.10 -26.11 -13.44
N LEU A 234 -7.93 -25.45 -12.30
CA LEU A 234 -6.77 -25.59 -11.43
C LEU A 234 -7.01 -26.64 -10.34
N LYS A 235 -6.02 -27.49 -10.13
CA LYS A 235 -6.07 -28.52 -9.09
C LYS A 235 -5.47 -28.00 -7.79
N LEU A 236 -6.30 -27.85 -6.76
CA LEU A 236 -5.84 -27.60 -5.40
C LEU A 236 -5.18 -28.89 -4.85
N ILE A 237 -3.94 -28.77 -4.40
CA ILE A 237 -3.15 -29.88 -3.83
C ILE A 237 -3.24 -29.87 -2.30
N SER A 238 -3.12 -28.69 -1.68
CA SER A 238 -3.19 -28.53 -0.22
C SER A 238 -3.57 -27.11 0.19
N GLY A 239 -3.91 -26.95 1.47
CA GLY A 239 -4.22 -25.64 2.05
C GLY A 239 -5.71 -25.30 2.13
N GLY A 240 -6.60 -26.18 1.66
CA GLY A 240 -8.04 -25.98 1.68
C GLY A 240 -8.77 -26.49 2.94
N GLU A 241 -8.04 -27.10 3.90
CA GLU A 241 -8.59 -27.63 5.16
C GLU A 241 -7.88 -27.01 6.38
#